data_34bdf72ef68a575275b8b4d602626065
#
_entry.id   34bdf72ef68a575275b8b4d602626065
#
_cell.length_a   1.000
_cell.length_b   1.000
_cell.length_c   1.000
_cell.angle_alpha   90.00
_cell.angle_beta   90.00
_cell.angle_gamma   90.00
#
_symmetry.space_group_name_H-M   'P 1'
#
loop_
_entity.id
_entity.type
_entity.pdbx_description
1 polymer ?
#
loop_
_entity_poly.entity_id
_entity_poly.type
_entity_poly.pdbx_seq_one_letter_code
_entity_poly.pdbx_strand_id
1 'polypeptide(L)'
;QAVQYENLQEKITEARRAKHDVRHHIALMQQYVNGGDYAALKDYLRQYGRSLPDDALGSFCDNTAANAVLLFFAQQAKYSGVGYTAAASIPREIGVPDTEISVILGNLLENALDACKKETSADRRIIVHASCNDNALCITVDNTCTGTLKRTADGQFLSTKHAGAGLGIRSVKSIAAQYHGVCR
;
A
#
# COMPACT_ATOMS: atom_id res chain seq x y z
N GLN A 1 -0.41 -15.17 32.52
CA GLN A 1 -0.94 -15.98 31.39
C GLN A 1 -2.40 -15.63 31.10
N ALA A 2 -3.29 -15.45 32.12
CA ALA A 2 -4.71 -15.08 31.91
C ALA A 2 -4.87 -13.74 31.18
N VAL A 3 -4.14 -12.70 31.56
CA VAL A 3 -4.16 -11.35 30.94
C VAL A 3 -3.69 -11.38 29.48
N GLN A 4 -2.73 -12.25 29.15
CA GLN A 4 -2.27 -12.40 27.76
C GLN A 4 -3.33 -13.09 26.89
N TYR A 5 -4.08 -14.02 27.46
CA TYR A 5 -5.14 -14.72 26.74
C TYR A 5 -6.35 -13.80 26.49
N GLU A 6 -6.74 -12.99 27.46
CA GLU A 6 -7.80 -11.98 27.31
C GLU A 6 -7.43 -10.94 26.24
N ASN A 7 -6.22 -10.38 26.27
CA ASN A 7 -5.73 -9.45 25.27
C ASN A 7 -5.69 -10.05 23.85
N LEU A 8 -5.39 -11.35 23.74
CA LEU A 8 -5.40 -12.04 22.43
C LEU A 8 -6.83 -12.24 21.92
N GLN A 9 -7.76 -12.59 22.78
CA GLN A 9 -9.18 -12.73 22.45
C GLN A 9 -9.81 -11.40 22.01
N GLU A 10 -9.45 -10.34 22.69
CA GLU A 10 -9.89 -8.98 22.36
C GLU A 10 -9.40 -8.56 20.96
N LYS A 11 -8.11 -8.74 20.67
CA LYS A 11 -7.53 -8.49 19.34
C LYS A 11 -8.16 -9.33 18.23
N ILE A 12 -8.46 -10.62 18.50
CA ILE A 12 -9.15 -11.48 17.53
C ILE A 12 -10.56 -10.96 17.26
N THR A 13 -11.26 -10.49 18.30
CA THR A 13 -12.61 -9.96 18.17
C THR A 13 -12.63 -8.63 17.42
N GLU A 14 -11.68 -7.74 17.69
CA GLU A 14 -11.47 -6.50 16.93
C GLU A 14 -11.15 -6.78 15.46
N ALA A 15 -10.25 -7.70 15.17
CA ALA A 15 -9.92 -8.10 13.81
C ALA A 15 -11.12 -8.68 13.06
N ARG A 16 -11.98 -9.46 13.73
CA ARG A 16 -13.23 -9.98 13.14
C ARG A 16 -14.22 -8.88 12.84
N ARG A 17 -14.40 -7.90 13.74
CA ARG A 17 -15.26 -6.74 13.52
C ARG A 17 -14.76 -5.91 12.35
N ALA A 18 -13.47 -5.56 12.34
CA ALA A 18 -12.86 -4.81 11.24
C ALA A 18 -13.04 -5.52 9.89
N LYS A 19 -12.85 -6.85 9.84
CA LYS A 19 -13.08 -7.64 8.63
C LYS A 19 -14.55 -7.63 8.19
N HIS A 20 -15.48 -7.69 9.12
CA HIS A 20 -16.92 -7.61 8.85
C HIS A 20 -17.28 -6.25 8.26
N ASP A 21 -16.77 -5.17 8.86
CA ASP A 21 -17.06 -3.80 8.44
C ASP A 21 -16.51 -3.52 7.03
N VAL A 22 -15.29 -3.99 6.74
CA VAL A 22 -14.73 -3.93 5.38
C VAL A 22 -15.62 -4.65 4.36
N ARG A 23 -16.13 -5.84 4.69
CA ARG A 23 -17.04 -6.57 3.80
C ARG A 23 -18.34 -5.82 3.55
N HIS A 24 -18.90 -5.20 4.58
CA HIS A 24 -20.11 -4.40 4.47
C HIS A 24 -19.88 -3.20 3.55
N HIS A 25 -18.77 -2.49 3.68
CA HIS A 25 -18.41 -1.38 2.81
C HIS A 25 -18.23 -1.81 1.36
N ILE A 26 -17.55 -2.94 1.11
CA ILE A 26 -17.38 -3.50 -0.23
C ILE A 26 -18.73 -3.85 -0.84
N ALA A 27 -19.64 -4.48 -0.07
CA ALA A 27 -20.97 -4.85 -0.55
C ALA A 27 -21.80 -3.62 -0.94
N LEU A 28 -21.77 -2.54 -0.15
CA LEU A 28 -22.41 -1.27 -0.48
C LEU A 28 -21.84 -0.64 -1.75
N MET A 29 -20.51 -0.61 -1.90
CA MET A 29 -19.88 -0.09 -3.12
C MET A 29 -20.30 -0.91 -4.35
N GLN A 30 -20.35 -2.25 -4.24
CA GLN A 30 -20.81 -3.12 -5.31
C GLN A 30 -22.28 -2.87 -5.67
N GLN A 31 -23.14 -2.60 -4.68
CA GLN A 31 -24.54 -2.27 -4.91
C GLN A 31 -24.68 -0.97 -5.71
N TYR A 32 -23.93 0.08 -5.37
CA TYR A 32 -23.94 1.33 -6.13
C TYR A 32 -23.42 1.14 -7.56
N VAL A 33 -22.34 0.37 -7.74
CA VAL A 33 -21.82 0.04 -9.08
C VAL A 33 -22.84 -0.73 -9.91
N ASN A 34 -23.46 -1.78 -9.34
CA ASN A 34 -24.42 -2.60 -10.04
C ASN A 34 -25.73 -1.82 -10.38
N GLY A 35 -26.09 -0.86 -9.54
CA GLY A 35 -27.22 0.05 -9.77
C GLY A 35 -26.91 1.19 -10.74
N GLY A 36 -25.64 1.35 -11.17
CA GLY A 36 -25.22 2.47 -12.01
C GLY A 36 -25.22 3.83 -11.31
N ASP A 37 -25.39 3.85 -9.98
CA ASP A 37 -25.46 5.09 -9.20
C ASP A 37 -24.04 5.54 -8.77
N TYR A 38 -23.29 6.00 -9.75
CA TYR A 38 -21.93 6.50 -9.55
C TYR A 38 -21.89 7.78 -8.70
N ALA A 39 -22.98 8.56 -8.68
CA ALA A 39 -23.04 9.77 -7.86
C ALA A 39 -23.12 9.39 -6.37
N ALA A 40 -23.99 8.48 -5.99
CA ALA A 40 -24.09 7.97 -4.63
C ALA A 40 -22.80 7.25 -4.20
N LEU A 41 -22.18 6.49 -5.10
CA LEU A 41 -20.86 5.88 -4.83
C LEU A 41 -19.80 6.94 -4.53
N LYS A 42 -19.73 8.00 -5.32
CA LYS A 42 -18.78 9.10 -5.13
C LYS A 42 -19.01 9.81 -3.80
N ASP A 43 -20.24 10.06 -3.44
CA ASP A 43 -20.60 10.70 -2.17
C ASP A 43 -20.31 9.78 -0.97
N TYR A 44 -20.61 8.49 -1.10
CA TYR A 44 -20.28 7.48 -0.11
C TYR A 44 -18.75 7.40 0.11
N LEU A 45 -17.96 7.33 -0.97
CA LEU A 45 -16.51 7.33 -0.91
C LEU A 45 -15.94 8.63 -0.33
N ARG A 46 -16.56 9.78 -0.61
CA ARG A 46 -16.19 11.06 0.01
C ARG A 46 -16.45 11.10 1.51
N GLN A 47 -17.58 10.56 1.97
CA GLN A 47 -17.92 10.51 3.39
C GLN A 47 -17.01 9.55 4.14
N TYR A 48 -16.68 8.43 3.53
CA TYR A 48 -15.85 7.39 4.15
C TYR A 48 -14.36 7.69 4.05
N GLY A 49 -13.94 8.29 2.94
CA GLY A 49 -12.59 8.76 2.70
C GLY A 49 -12.52 10.27 2.61
N ARG A 50 -12.56 10.99 3.75
CA ARG A 50 -12.33 12.45 3.81
C ARG A 50 -11.02 12.90 3.19
N SER A 51 -10.39 12.06 2.44
CA SER A 51 -9.05 12.21 1.91
C SER A 51 -8.84 11.67 0.50
N LEU A 52 -9.90 11.42 -0.28
CA LEU A 52 -9.67 11.23 -1.71
C LEU A 52 -9.23 12.57 -2.31
N PRO A 53 -8.09 12.62 -3.02
CA PRO A 53 -7.59 13.87 -3.55
C PRO A 53 -8.60 14.50 -4.50
N ASP A 54 -8.85 15.80 -4.32
CA ASP A 54 -9.28 16.62 -5.45
C ASP A 54 -8.25 16.45 -6.57
N ASP A 55 -8.70 16.52 -7.83
CA ASP A 55 -7.98 16.30 -9.09
C ASP A 55 -6.66 17.10 -9.30
N ALA A 56 -6.08 17.62 -8.22
CA ALA A 56 -4.88 18.46 -8.22
C ALA A 56 -3.56 17.68 -8.30
N LEU A 57 -3.57 16.37 -8.05
CA LEU A 57 -2.39 15.52 -8.28
C LEU A 57 -2.53 14.91 -9.67
N GLY A 58 -1.70 15.36 -10.61
CA GLY A 58 -1.64 14.83 -11.97
C GLY A 58 -1.45 13.31 -11.99
N SER A 59 -1.75 12.68 -13.11
CA SER A 59 -1.51 11.24 -13.30
C SER A 59 -0.02 10.91 -13.24
N PHE A 60 0.35 9.88 -12.48
CA PHE A 60 1.73 9.36 -12.42
C PHE A 60 2.01 8.35 -13.54
N CYS A 61 0.99 7.59 -13.98
CA CYS A 61 1.12 6.58 -15.04
C CYS A 61 -0.23 6.27 -15.67
N ASP A 62 -0.21 5.50 -16.78
CA ASP A 62 -1.41 5.15 -17.55
C ASP A 62 -2.19 3.96 -16.94
N ASN A 63 -1.55 3.14 -16.11
CA ASN A 63 -2.22 2.04 -15.42
C ASN A 63 -3.11 2.59 -14.29
N THR A 64 -4.41 2.32 -14.37
CA THR A 64 -5.42 2.90 -13.48
C THR A 64 -5.21 2.48 -12.02
N ALA A 65 -4.90 1.21 -11.77
CA ALA A 65 -4.72 0.68 -10.42
C ALA A 65 -3.43 1.21 -9.78
N ALA A 66 -2.32 1.18 -10.52
CA ALA A 66 -1.05 1.74 -10.06
C ALA A 66 -1.17 3.23 -9.77
N ASN A 67 -1.80 3.98 -10.68
CA ASN A 67 -1.99 5.42 -10.52
C ASN A 67 -2.83 5.75 -9.27
N ALA A 68 -3.91 5.02 -9.03
CA ALA A 68 -4.76 5.22 -7.84
C ALA A 68 -3.97 4.99 -6.54
N VAL A 69 -3.14 3.95 -6.48
CA VAL A 69 -2.30 3.68 -5.30
C VAL A 69 -1.23 4.76 -5.12
N LEU A 70 -0.55 5.18 -6.20
CA LEU A 70 0.46 6.23 -6.15
C LEU A 70 -0.13 7.56 -5.66
N LEU A 71 -1.29 7.94 -6.18
CA LEU A 71 -2.03 9.15 -5.76
C LEU A 71 -2.44 9.09 -4.28
N PHE A 72 -2.96 7.95 -3.84
CA PHE A 72 -3.35 7.75 -2.44
C PHE A 72 -2.15 7.96 -1.51
N PHE A 73 -1.00 7.34 -1.80
CA PHE A 73 0.18 7.48 -0.94
C PHE A 73 0.85 8.85 -1.06
N ALA A 74 0.79 9.51 -2.20
CA ALA A 74 1.22 10.91 -2.34
C ALA A 74 0.45 11.82 -1.39
N GLN A 75 -0.86 11.61 -1.28
CA GLN A 75 -1.69 12.36 -0.35
C GLN A 75 -1.40 12.02 1.11
N GLN A 76 -1.23 10.74 1.44
CA GLN A 76 -0.87 10.30 2.79
C GLN A 76 0.49 10.86 3.24
N ALA A 77 1.46 10.90 2.33
CA ALA A 77 2.77 11.50 2.56
C ALA A 77 2.65 13.00 2.84
N LYS A 78 1.86 13.72 2.03
CA LYS A 78 1.57 15.16 2.22
C LYS A 78 0.98 15.43 3.61
N TYR A 79 -0.02 14.67 4.04
CA TYR A 79 -0.61 14.81 5.39
C TYR A 79 0.37 14.50 6.51
N SER A 80 1.33 13.61 6.26
CA SER A 80 2.35 13.22 7.24
C SER A 80 3.59 14.13 7.21
N GLY A 81 3.63 15.17 6.37
CA GLY A 81 4.78 16.06 6.20
C GLY A 81 5.99 15.32 5.61
N VAL A 82 5.78 14.32 4.75
CA VAL A 82 6.80 13.54 4.07
C VAL A 82 6.84 13.97 2.60
N GLY A 83 8.04 14.30 2.09
CA GLY A 83 8.25 14.56 0.67
C GLY A 83 7.94 13.30 -0.14
N TYR A 84 7.25 13.44 -1.28
CA TYR A 84 6.89 12.33 -2.14
C TYR A 84 7.18 12.67 -3.60
N THR A 85 7.92 11.80 -4.26
CA THR A 85 8.21 11.91 -5.70
C THR A 85 7.97 10.56 -6.34
N ALA A 86 7.22 10.52 -7.43
CA ALA A 86 7.01 9.30 -8.20
C ALA A 86 7.27 9.56 -9.70
N ALA A 87 8.13 8.74 -10.28
CA ALA A 87 8.37 8.65 -11.71
C ALA A 87 7.94 7.25 -12.15
N ALA A 88 6.74 7.15 -12.76
CA ALA A 88 6.16 5.87 -13.13
C ALA A 88 5.82 5.84 -14.62
N SER A 89 6.32 4.82 -15.31
CA SER A 89 5.99 4.51 -16.70
C SER A 89 5.40 3.10 -16.76
N ILE A 90 4.13 2.98 -16.36
CA ILE A 90 3.38 1.72 -16.35
C ILE A 90 2.24 1.89 -17.36
N PRO A 91 2.23 1.14 -18.48
CA PRO A 91 1.16 1.16 -19.46
C PRO A 91 -0.17 0.73 -18.86
N ARG A 92 -1.27 1.11 -19.52
CA ARG A 92 -2.64 0.77 -19.08
C ARG A 92 -2.83 -0.74 -18.88
N GLU A 93 -2.31 -1.53 -19.81
CA GLU A 93 -2.39 -2.99 -19.76
C GLU A 93 -0.99 -3.57 -19.66
N ILE A 94 -0.81 -4.40 -18.65
CA ILE A 94 0.41 -5.19 -18.45
C ILE A 94 0.00 -6.60 -18.05
N GLY A 95 0.90 -7.57 -18.20
CA GLY A 95 0.62 -8.98 -17.88
C GLY A 95 0.42 -9.31 -16.39
N VAL A 96 0.22 -8.29 -15.54
CA VAL A 96 0.00 -8.43 -14.09
C VAL A 96 -1.38 -7.84 -13.77
N PRO A 97 -2.27 -8.58 -13.06
CA PRO A 97 -3.58 -8.10 -12.67
C PRO A 97 -3.51 -6.84 -11.79
N ASP A 98 -4.47 -5.94 -11.96
CA ASP A 98 -4.59 -4.69 -11.20
C ASP A 98 -4.60 -4.89 -9.68
N THR A 99 -5.21 -5.99 -9.21
CA THR A 99 -5.24 -6.37 -7.80
C THR A 99 -3.84 -6.67 -7.26
N GLU A 100 -3.00 -7.34 -8.06
CA GLU A 100 -1.64 -7.70 -7.66
C GLU A 100 -0.71 -6.48 -7.70
N ILE A 101 -0.85 -5.61 -8.70
CA ILE A 101 -0.13 -4.33 -8.76
C ILE A 101 -0.46 -3.49 -7.53
N SER A 102 -1.75 -3.41 -7.16
CA SER A 102 -2.21 -2.68 -5.99
C SER A 102 -1.61 -3.25 -4.69
N VAL A 103 -1.52 -4.57 -4.57
CA VAL A 103 -0.92 -5.24 -3.42
C VAL A 103 0.59 -4.97 -3.35
N ILE A 104 1.30 -5.04 -4.47
CA ILE A 104 2.74 -4.76 -4.52
C ILE A 104 3.03 -3.32 -4.10
N LEU A 105 2.45 -2.35 -4.80
CA LEU A 105 2.67 -0.93 -4.53
C LEU A 105 2.19 -0.55 -3.14
N GLY A 106 1.02 -1.02 -2.72
CA GLY A 106 0.46 -0.75 -1.40
C GLY A 106 1.40 -1.19 -0.27
N ASN A 107 1.90 -2.43 -0.33
CA ASN A 107 2.82 -2.95 0.70
C ASN A 107 4.17 -2.21 0.72
N LEU A 108 4.72 -1.88 -0.44
CA LEU A 108 6.00 -1.16 -0.53
C LEU A 108 5.86 0.26 0.01
N LEU A 109 4.82 0.98 -0.41
CA LEU A 109 4.58 2.37 -0.02
C LEU A 109 4.14 2.51 1.43
N GLU A 110 3.34 1.57 1.96
CA GLU A 110 2.98 1.54 3.37
C GLU A 110 4.24 1.37 4.24
N ASN A 111 5.13 0.46 3.87
CA ASN A 111 6.39 0.25 4.58
C ASN A 111 7.27 1.51 4.55
N ALA A 112 7.39 2.17 3.40
CA ALA A 112 8.16 3.39 3.23
C ALA A 112 7.58 4.54 4.07
N LEU A 113 6.26 4.73 4.05
CA LEU A 113 5.58 5.77 4.80
C LEU A 113 5.71 5.54 6.31
N ASP A 114 5.56 4.31 6.77
CA ASP A 114 5.72 3.95 8.18
C ASP A 114 7.17 4.13 8.67
N ALA A 115 8.15 3.86 7.82
CA ALA A 115 9.54 4.16 8.12
C ALA A 115 9.76 5.67 8.28
N CYS A 116 9.29 6.47 7.32
CA CYS A 116 9.39 7.93 7.38
C CYS A 116 8.66 8.54 8.59
N LYS A 117 7.49 7.98 9.00
CA LYS A 117 6.76 8.46 10.18
C LYS A 117 7.52 8.27 11.50
N LYS A 118 8.41 7.31 11.57
CA LYS A 118 9.26 7.05 12.75
C LYS A 118 10.48 7.96 12.82
N GLU A 119 10.78 8.64 11.71
CA GLU A 119 11.91 9.54 11.62
C GLU A 119 11.61 10.89 12.29
N THR A 120 12.60 11.39 13.02
CA THR A 120 12.58 12.74 13.63
C THR A 120 13.18 13.81 12.74
N SER A 121 13.87 13.41 11.65
CA SER A 121 14.48 14.33 10.69
C SER A 121 13.43 15.17 9.97
N ALA A 122 13.77 16.43 9.68
CA ALA A 122 12.95 17.30 8.86
C ALA A 122 12.95 16.90 7.37
N ASP A 123 13.99 16.21 6.89
CA ASP A 123 14.13 15.75 5.50
C ASP A 123 13.62 14.31 5.36
N ARG A 124 12.31 14.12 5.50
CA ARG A 124 11.64 12.84 5.30
C ARG A 124 11.11 12.77 3.88
N ARG A 125 11.49 11.74 3.13
CA ARG A 125 11.06 11.61 1.73
C ARG A 125 10.89 10.15 1.31
N ILE A 126 10.01 9.98 0.33
CA ILE A 126 9.77 8.73 -0.39
C ILE A 126 9.98 9.02 -1.87
N ILE A 127 10.75 8.18 -2.55
CA ILE A 127 11.00 8.26 -3.98
C ILE A 127 10.57 6.94 -4.60
N VAL A 128 9.70 7.00 -5.60
CA VAL A 128 9.19 5.85 -6.33
C VAL A 128 9.66 5.90 -7.77
N HIS A 129 10.26 4.82 -8.23
CA HIS A 129 10.51 4.61 -9.65
C HIS A 129 9.83 3.32 -10.08
N ALA A 130 9.02 3.40 -11.12
CA ALA A 130 8.36 2.25 -11.72
C ALA A 130 8.47 2.33 -13.24
N SER A 131 8.90 1.24 -13.86
CA SER A 131 8.99 1.13 -15.31
C SER A 131 8.55 -0.25 -15.77
N CYS A 132 7.86 -0.29 -16.90
CA CYS A 132 7.48 -1.52 -17.56
C CYS A 132 8.14 -1.57 -18.94
N ASN A 133 8.98 -2.56 -19.16
CA ASN A 133 9.52 -2.91 -20.46
C ASN A 133 8.79 -4.17 -20.95
N ASP A 134 8.97 -4.56 -22.21
CA ASP A 134 8.22 -5.63 -22.89
C ASP A 134 8.07 -6.93 -22.08
N ASN A 135 9.00 -7.23 -21.18
CA ASN A 135 9.01 -8.48 -20.40
C ASN A 135 9.16 -8.30 -18.89
N ALA A 136 9.26 -7.06 -18.36
CA ALA A 136 9.50 -6.88 -16.93
C ALA A 136 8.88 -5.59 -16.39
N LEU A 137 8.17 -5.71 -15.27
CA LEU A 137 7.79 -4.62 -14.41
C LEU A 137 8.85 -4.46 -13.32
N CYS A 138 9.52 -3.31 -13.29
CA CYS A 138 10.50 -2.95 -12.27
C CYS A 138 9.90 -1.84 -11.38
N ILE A 139 9.89 -2.06 -10.07
CA ILE A 139 9.42 -1.09 -9.09
C ILE A 139 10.49 -0.94 -8.02
N THR A 140 10.90 0.30 -7.75
CA THR A 140 11.76 0.66 -6.61
C THR A 140 11.06 1.70 -5.76
N VAL A 141 11.16 1.54 -4.45
CA VAL A 141 10.66 2.50 -3.46
C VAL A 141 11.77 2.77 -2.47
N ASP A 142 12.31 3.97 -2.54
CA ASP A 142 13.35 4.45 -1.63
C ASP A 142 12.72 5.39 -0.60
N ASN A 143 13.16 5.29 0.65
CA ASN A 143 12.70 6.16 1.71
C ASN A 143 13.82 6.55 2.67
N THR A 144 13.69 7.71 3.30
CA THR A 144 14.57 8.08 4.41
C THR A 144 14.33 7.18 5.61
N CYS A 145 15.41 6.68 6.19
CA CYS A 145 15.43 5.85 7.39
C CYS A 145 16.78 6.03 8.11
N THR A 146 16.76 6.42 9.39
CA THR A 146 17.99 6.57 10.22
C THR A 146 18.31 5.33 11.04
N GLY A 147 17.41 4.35 11.08
CA GLY A 147 17.60 3.12 11.84
C GLY A 147 18.52 2.10 11.15
N THR A 148 19.28 1.36 11.94
CA THR A 148 19.98 0.17 11.47
C THR A 148 18.97 -0.90 11.11
N LEU A 149 18.86 -1.23 9.81
CA LEU A 149 18.04 -2.33 9.34
C LEU A 149 18.62 -3.65 9.89
N LYS A 150 17.90 -4.27 10.82
CA LYS A 150 18.26 -5.60 11.33
C LYS A 150 17.98 -6.65 10.26
N ARG A 151 18.98 -7.46 9.94
CA ARG A 151 18.85 -8.60 9.02
C ARG A 151 18.88 -9.90 9.82
N THR A 152 18.16 -10.90 9.35
CA THR A 152 18.32 -12.28 9.82
C THR A 152 19.63 -12.86 9.32
N ALA A 153 20.06 -14.01 9.86
CA ALA A 153 21.22 -14.73 9.37
C ALA A 153 21.15 -15.06 7.86
N ASP A 154 19.93 -15.22 7.33
CA ASP A 154 19.65 -15.46 5.91
C ASP A 154 19.54 -14.18 5.08
N GLY A 155 19.95 -13.03 5.63
CA GLY A 155 19.94 -11.74 4.92
C GLY A 155 18.58 -11.06 4.75
N GLN A 156 17.51 -11.61 5.32
CA GLN A 156 16.18 -11.02 5.24
C GLN A 156 16.02 -9.87 6.25
N PHE A 157 15.29 -8.82 5.87
CA PHE A 157 14.99 -7.72 6.77
C PHE A 157 13.95 -8.16 7.82
N LEU A 158 14.27 -7.91 9.11
CA LEU A 158 13.33 -8.14 10.21
C LEU A 158 12.28 -7.04 10.23
N SER A 159 11.02 -7.43 10.36
CA SER A 159 9.92 -6.49 10.57
C SER A 159 10.04 -5.82 11.94
N THR A 160 9.87 -4.50 11.98
CA THR A 160 9.78 -3.74 13.24
C THR A 160 8.35 -3.77 13.84
N LYS A 161 7.37 -4.32 13.12
CA LYS A 161 5.97 -4.37 13.55
C LYS A 161 5.56 -5.70 14.18
N HIS A 162 6.18 -6.81 13.76
CA HIS A 162 5.85 -8.15 14.23
C HIS A 162 7.12 -9.00 14.37
N ALA A 163 7.09 -10.01 15.26
CA ALA A 163 8.16 -11.00 15.34
C ALA A 163 8.19 -11.82 14.04
N GLY A 164 9.19 -11.57 13.19
CA GLY A 164 9.39 -12.26 11.91
C GLY A 164 9.42 -11.32 10.69
N ALA A 165 9.49 -11.90 9.50
CA ALA A 165 9.42 -11.15 8.24
C ALA A 165 8.02 -10.53 8.09
N GLY A 166 7.95 -9.21 7.80
CA GLY A 166 6.68 -8.51 7.65
C GLY A 166 5.79 -9.15 6.58
N LEU A 167 4.51 -9.31 6.89
CA LEU A 167 3.53 -9.94 5.99
C LEU A 167 3.48 -9.27 4.61
N GLY A 168 3.63 -7.94 4.57
CA GLY A 168 3.58 -7.17 3.32
C GLY A 168 4.68 -7.55 2.33
N ILE A 169 5.93 -7.62 2.78
CA ILE A 169 7.07 -7.99 1.92
C ILE A 169 6.97 -9.46 1.49
N ARG A 170 6.44 -10.35 2.33
CA ARG A 170 6.18 -11.74 1.94
C ARG A 170 5.17 -11.83 0.81
N SER A 171 4.10 -11.04 0.86
CA SER A 171 3.10 -10.96 -0.22
C SER A 171 3.74 -10.47 -1.51
N VAL A 172 4.56 -9.42 -1.46
CA VAL A 172 5.29 -8.92 -2.64
C VAL A 172 6.22 -9.98 -3.22
N LYS A 173 6.99 -10.69 -2.38
CA LYS A 173 7.85 -11.79 -2.81
C LYS A 173 7.08 -12.94 -3.46
N SER A 174 5.93 -13.30 -2.88
CA SER A 174 5.06 -14.36 -3.42
C SER A 174 4.53 -13.99 -4.80
N ILE A 175 4.05 -12.76 -4.98
CA ILE A 175 3.56 -12.29 -6.29
C ILE A 175 4.72 -12.22 -7.28
N ALA A 176 5.85 -11.63 -6.92
CA ALA A 176 7.00 -11.57 -7.81
C ALA A 176 7.45 -12.95 -8.30
N ALA A 177 7.46 -13.95 -7.41
CA ALA A 177 7.83 -15.33 -7.78
C ALA A 177 6.85 -15.96 -8.78
N GLN A 178 5.55 -15.63 -8.77
CA GLN A 178 4.58 -16.12 -9.76
C GLN A 178 4.92 -15.65 -11.19
N TYR A 179 5.57 -14.50 -11.30
CA TYR A 179 6.03 -13.91 -12.57
C TYR A 179 7.53 -14.13 -12.82
N HIS A 180 8.15 -15.12 -12.17
CA HIS A 180 9.60 -15.39 -12.26
C HIS A 180 10.48 -14.19 -11.89
N GLY A 181 9.93 -13.24 -11.15
CA GLY A 181 10.60 -12.03 -10.68
C GLY A 181 11.28 -12.22 -9.32
N VAL A 182 11.98 -11.18 -8.90
CA VAL A 182 12.69 -11.13 -7.62
C VAL A 182 12.32 -9.87 -6.83
N CYS A 183 12.22 -10.00 -5.51
CA CYS A 183 12.08 -8.87 -4.59
C CYS A 183 13.31 -8.87 -3.65
N ARG A 184 14.08 -7.79 -3.70
CA ARG A 184 15.32 -7.59 -2.92
C ARG A 184 15.09 -6.64 -1.75
#